data_3467c8821887b97ed33fd8f0f2ad37f4
#
_entry.id   3467c8821887b97ed33fd8f0f2ad37f4
#
_cell.length_a   1.000
_cell.length_b   1.000
_cell.length_c   1.000
_cell.angle_alpha   90.00
_cell.angle_beta   90.00
_cell.angle_gamma   90.00
#
_symmetry.space_group_name_H-M   'P 1'
#
loop_
_entity.id
_entity.type
_entity.pdbx_description
1 polymer ?
#
loop_
_entity_poly.entity_id
_entity_poly.type
_entity_poly.pdbx_seq_one_letter_code
_entity_poly.pdbx_strand_id
1 'polypeptide(L)'
;TAYEITTRRVGSEMCIRDCLFGILATGSRTVFVLTVLIFLWLCLTRKRLRIPLMLLLAACVAAALLFVAITGNQDTIGRFLTISLESSTLMGRLLYYRDVLPVILKHPFGLGYMGYYYAQGGFQTGVYATKFVHNELLQFAVDVGWIPTLLFAFALLRRLLARKTPAMQRMLLFAICAHSMLDFDLQFLSIFFVLFLTMDPEEGKEIVWQWKKPNRRALFLSAGALAAVCLYLGAALFAGYRKNDALAARLYPGYTPSQLVLLAGAQTPQEAQARADKILSRNESIALVLDCKALVSATQGDFETMVQYKRQALDCAPYVLTEYLDYFQLLRRAMETCQKQGEAVRAALYAKRLLEIPDLLDAVKARTSPLAWKIQDQPKLELPEE
;
A
#
# COMPACT_ATOMS: atom_id res chain seq x y z
N THR A 1 19.10 11.42 -45.10
CA THR A 1 20.42 10.92 -45.56
C THR A 1 20.76 9.64 -44.81
N ALA A 2 21.55 8.70 -45.39
CA ALA A 2 21.88 7.40 -44.80
C ALA A 2 22.49 7.53 -43.39
N TYR A 3 23.17 8.60 -43.09
CA TYR A 3 23.80 8.90 -41.78
C TYR A 3 22.73 9.17 -40.69
N GLU A 4 21.64 9.87 -40.96
CA GLU A 4 20.54 10.08 -40.00
C GLU A 4 19.75 8.81 -39.70
N ILE A 5 19.62 7.91 -40.66
CA ILE A 5 18.94 6.62 -40.50
C ILE A 5 19.78 5.66 -39.63
N THR A 6 21.13 5.70 -39.78
CA THR A 6 22.01 4.85 -38.95
C THR A 6 22.10 5.35 -37.50
N THR A 7 22.20 6.63 -37.27
CA THR A 7 22.23 7.20 -35.90
C THR A 7 20.90 7.01 -35.15
N ARG A 8 19.75 7.12 -35.85
CA ARG A 8 18.44 6.78 -35.23
C ARG A 8 18.31 5.29 -34.90
N ARG A 9 18.82 4.39 -35.74
CA ARG A 9 18.77 2.95 -35.45
C ARG A 9 19.69 2.57 -34.28
N VAL A 10 20.92 3.03 -34.25
CA VAL A 10 21.88 2.75 -33.18
C VAL A 10 21.36 3.27 -31.82
N GLY A 11 20.79 4.47 -31.78
CA GLY A 11 20.21 5.01 -30.54
C GLY A 11 19.00 4.20 -30.02
N SER A 12 18.14 3.69 -30.91
CA SER A 12 16.97 2.89 -30.51
C SER A 12 17.35 1.48 -30.06
N GLU A 13 18.36 0.88 -30.68
CA GLU A 13 18.85 -0.47 -30.29
C GLU A 13 19.54 -0.45 -28.93
N MET A 14 20.34 0.58 -28.63
CA MET A 14 20.93 0.77 -27.30
C MET A 14 19.86 0.92 -26.23
N CYS A 15 18.83 1.74 -26.47
CA CYS A 15 17.73 1.95 -25.51
C CYS A 15 16.95 0.66 -25.22
N ILE A 16 16.64 -0.17 -26.22
CA ILE A 16 15.93 -1.43 -26.05
C ILE A 16 16.77 -2.40 -25.21
N ARG A 17 18.06 -2.51 -25.49
CA ARG A 17 18.98 -3.37 -24.74
C ARG A 17 19.06 -2.96 -23.26
N ASP A 18 19.18 -1.66 -23.00
CA ASP A 18 19.28 -1.12 -21.65
C ASP A 18 17.97 -1.32 -20.86
N CYS A 19 16.81 -1.17 -21.52
CA CYS A 19 15.52 -1.49 -20.95
C CYS A 19 15.37 -2.96 -20.59
N LEU A 20 15.79 -3.88 -21.47
CA LEU A 20 15.75 -5.32 -21.19
C LEU A 20 16.69 -5.70 -20.05
N PHE A 21 17.89 -5.13 -20.02
CA PHE A 21 18.80 -5.33 -18.89
C PHE A 21 18.19 -4.80 -17.58
N GLY A 22 17.59 -3.60 -17.60
CA GLY A 22 16.87 -3.06 -16.46
C GLY A 22 15.76 -3.99 -15.97
N ILE A 23 14.94 -4.54 -16.87
CA ILE A 23 13.88 -5.51 -16.53
C ILE A 23 14.44 -6.74 -15.82
N LEU A 24 15.52 -7.31 -16.34
CA LEU A 24 16.18 -8.46 -15.72
C LEU A 24 16.80 -8.12 -14.37
N ALA A 25 17.42 -6.94 -14.27
CA ALA A 25 18.07 -6.47 -13.05
C ALA A 25 17.06 -6.23 -11.89
N THR A 26 15.78 -5.92 -12.20
CA THR A 26 14.74 -5.77 -11.16
C THR A 26 14.43 -7.08 -10.44
N GLY A 27 14.67 -8.24 -11.07
CA GLY A 27 14.30 -9.56 -10.54
C GLY A 27 12.78 -9.75 -10.35
N SER A 28 11.94 -8.87 -10.91
CA SER A 28 10.48 -8.94 -10.79
C SER A 28 9.89 -10.03 -11.69
N ARG A 29 9.31 -11.06 -11.06
CA ARG A 29 8.64 -12.16 -11.77
C ARG A 29 7.45 -11.67 -12.60
N THR A 30 6.68 -10.74 -12.08
CA THR A 30 5.50 -10.15 -12.75
C THR A 30 5.91 -9.41 -14.02
N VAL A 31 6.91 -8.54 -13.92
CA VAL A 31 7.43 -7.78 -15.07
C VAL A 31 7.98 -8.72 -16.12
N PHE A 32 8.69 -9.78 -15.71
CA PHE A 32 9.22 -10.79 -16.64
C PHE A 32 8.09 -11.48 -17.42
N VAL A 33 7.08 -12.03 -16.73
CA VAL A 33 5.93 -12.69 -17.36
C VAL A 33 5.21 -11.76 -18.33
N LEU A 34 4.95 -10.52 -17.91
CA LEU A 34 4.29 -9.52 -18.74
C LEU A 34 5.13 -9.18 -19.98
N THR A 35 6.43 -9.04 -19.83
CA THR A 35 7.36 -8.82 -20.95
C THR A 35 7.31 -9.97 -21.95
N VAL A 36 7.31 -11.22 -21.48
CA VAL A 36 7.18 -12.40 -22.34
C VAL A 36 5.82 -12.40 -23.08
N LEU A 37 4.72 -12.06 -22.39
CA LEU A 37 3.40 -11.99 -23.02
C LEU A 37 3.33 -10.90 -24.10
N ILE A 38 3.88 -9.71 -23.84
CA ILE A 38 3.96 -8.62 -24.81
C ILE A 38 4.82 -9.04 -26.01
N PHE A 39 5.93 -9.69 -25.74
CA PHE A 39 6.83 -10.19 -26.76
C PHE A 39 6.15 -11.22 -27.68
N LEU A 40 5.45 -12.20 -27.10
CA LEU A 40 4.66 -13.19 -27.83
C LEU A 40 3.56 -12.51 -28.67
N TRP A 41 2.84 -11.54 -28.10
CA TRP A 41 1.83 -10.78 -28.81
C TRP A 41 2.43 -10.04 -30.01
N LEU A 42 3.59 -9.39 -29.87
CA LEU A 42 4.30 -8.73 -30.97
C LEU A 42 4.72 -9.74 -32.07
N CYS A 43 5.23 -10.90 -31.68
CA CYS A 43 5.60 -11.97 -32.61
C CYS A 43 4.39 -12.49 -33.41
N LEU A 44 3.23 -12.59 -32.77
CA LEU A 44 2.01 -13.09 -33.41
C LEU A 44 1.39 -12.05 -34.35
N THR A 45 1.39 -10.78 -33.95
CA THR A 45 0.68 -9.70 -34.67
C THR A 45 1.55 -8.97 -35.71
N ARG A 46 2.88 -8.93 -35.53
CA ARG A 46 3.82 -8.17 -36.35
C ARG A 46 4.82 -9.08 -37.08
N LYS A 47 4.39 -9.71 -38.19
CA LYS A 47 5.20 -10.65 -38.96
C LYS A 47 6.61 -10.12 -39.28
N ARG A 48 6.77 -8.82 -39.58
CA ARG A 48 8.05 -8.18 -39.89
C ARG A 48 9.03 -8.14 -38.71
N LEU A 49 8.50 -8.11 -37.46
CA LEU A 49 9.31 -8.04 -36.24
C LEU A 49 9.65 -9.43 -35.69
N ARG A 50 9.08 -10.49 -36.20
CA ARG A 50 9.18 -11.86 -35.66
C ARG A 50 10.62 -12.33 -35.57
N ILE A 51 11.37 -12.24 -36.69
CA ILE A 51 12.77 -12.70 -36.75
C ILE A 51 13.67 -11.84 -35.83
N PRO A 52 13.69 -10.48 -35.92
CA PRO A 52 14.54 -9.67 -35.04
C PRO A 52 14.19 -9.83 -33.55
N LEU A 53 12.92 -10.02 -33.20
CA LEU A 53 12.50 -10.29 -31.83
C LEU A 53 13.01 -11.66 -31.34
N MET A 54 12.90 -12.71 -32.16
CA MET A 54 13.42 -14.02 -31.78
C MET A 54 14.95 -14.02 -31.63
N LEU A 55 15.66 -13.29 -32.48
CA LEU A 55 17.12 -13.13 -32.36
C LEU A 55 17.48 -12.35 -31.08
N LEU A 56 16.71 -11.33 -30.75
CA LEU A 56 16.88 -10.58 -29.51
C LEU A 56 16.64 -11.46 -28.26
N LEU A 57 15.59 -12.27 -28.28
CA LEU A 57 15.31 -13.21 -27.18
C LEU A 57 16.44 -14.22 -27.02
N ALA A 58 16.93 -14.81 -28.14
CA ALA A 58 18.05 -15.73 -28.12
C ALA A 58 19.32 -15.06 -27.55
N ALA A 59 19.59 -13.82 -27.94
CA ALA A 59 20.72 -13.05 -27.43
C ALA A 59 20.58 -12.76 -25.93
N CYS A 60 19.38 -12.43 -25.44
CA CYS A 60 19.12 -12.23 -24.01
C CYS A 60 19.31 -13.52 -23.20
N VAL A 61 18.82 -14.64 -23.70
CA VAL A 61 19.01 -15.96 -23.06
C VAL A 61 20.50 -16.32 -23.03
N ALA A 62 21.21 -16.16 -24.15
CA ALA A 62 22.65 -16.40 -24.21
C ALA A 62 23.44 -15.53 -23.24
N ALA A 63 23.11 -14.23 -23.15
CA ALA A 63 23.72 -13.30 -22.20
C ALA A 63 23.43 -13.68 -20.75
N ALA A 64 22.22 -14.13 -20.42
CA ALA A 64 21.85 -14.58 -19.09
C ALA A 64 22.62 -15.87 -18.70
N LEU A 65 22.75 -16.82 -19.61
CA LEU A 65 23.51 -18.03 -19.37
C LEU A 65 25.02 -17.74 -19.21
N LEU A 66 25.56 -16.83 -20.01
CA LEU A 66 26.94 -16.39 -19.90
C LEU A 66 27.19 -15.67 -18.58
N PHE A 67 26.26 -14.81 -18.14
CA PHE A 67 26.34 -14.13 -16.85
C PHE A 67 26.42 -15.13 -15.68
N VAL A 68 25.56 -16.17 -15.70
CA VAL A 68 25.60 -17.23 -14.67
C VAL A 68 26.90 -18.02 -14.73
N ALA A 69 27.38 -18.34 -15.95
CA ALA A 69 28.65 -19.08 -16.13
C ALA A 69 29.86 -18.28 -15.57
N ILE A 70 29.85 -16.96 -15.70
CA ILE A 70 30.94 -16.09 -15.23
C ILE A 70 30.84 -15.83 -13.74
N THR A 71 29.64 -15.53 -13.22
CA THR A 71 29.45 -15.07 -11.83
C THR A 71 29.18 -16.21 -10.85
N GLY A 72 28.82 -17.41 -11.33
CA GLY A 72 28.34 -18.52 -10.51
C GLY A 72 27.01 -18.25 -9.80
N ASN A 73 26.39 -17.08 -10.04
CA ASN A 73 25.17 -16.66 -9.36
C ASN A 73 23.94 -17.29 -10.05
N GLN A 74 23.56 -18.47 -9.57
CA GLN A 74 22.37 -19.18 -10.05
C GLN A 74 21.07 -18.64 -9.43
N ASP A 75 21.13 -17.89 -8.33
CA ASP A 75 19.96 -17.42 -7.59
C ASP A 75 19.06 -16.49 -8.41
N THR A 76 19.66 -15.64 -9.24
CA THR A 76 18.92 -14.71 -10.10
C THR A 76 18.06 -15.46 -11.12
N ILE A 77 18.61 -16.50 -11.78
CA ILE A 77 17.85 -17.32 -12.73
C ILE A 77 16.90 -18.27 -12.00
N GLY A 78 17.32 -18.85 -10.88
CA GLY A 78 16.49 -19.68 -10.03
C GLY A 78 15.17 -18.98 -9.64
N ARG A 79 15.21 -17.68 -9.36
CA ARG A 79 14.01 -16.88 -9.08
C ARG A 79 12.99 -16.87 -10.22
N PHE A 80 13.42 -16.83 -11.47
CA PHE A 80 12.51 -16.87 -12.62
C PHE A 80 12.00 -18.27 -12.94
N LEU A 81 12.77 -19.30 -12.62
CA LEU A 81 12.37 -20.70 -12.81
C LEU A 81 11.42 -21.19 -11.72
N THR A 82 11.43 -20.58 -10.54
CA THR A 82 10.57 -20.93 -9.40
C THR A 82 9.27 -20.12 -9.38
N ILE A 83 8.71 -19.78 -10.55
CA ILE A 83 7.38 -19.15 -10.62
C ILE A 83 6.34 -20.20 -10.24
N SER A 84 5.77 -20.06 -9.05
CA SER A 84 4.75 -20.95 -8.50
C SER A 84 3.54 -20.11 -8.06
N LEU A 85 2.35 -20.65 -8.27
CA LEU A 85 1.10 -20.06 -7.73
C LEU A 85 1.04 -20.17 -6.21
N GLU A 86 1.87 -21.03 -5.60
CA GLU A 86 2.00 -21.19 -4.15
C GLU A 86 3.10 -20.32 -3.54
N SER A 87 3.68 -19.40 -4.31
CA SER A 87 4.71 -18.50 -3.78
C SER A 87 4.14 -17.64 -2.64
N SER A 88 4.90 -17.50 -1.56
CA SER A 88 4.52 -16.66 -0.40
C SER A 88 4.13 -15.24 -0.78
N THR A 89 4.78 -14.67 -1.79
CA THR A 89 4.47 -13.33 -2.33
C THR A 89 3.09 -13.26 -2.97
N LEU A 90 2.67 -14.26 -3.76
CA LEU A 90 1.36 -14.28 -4.39
C LEU A 90 0.27 -14.57 -3.35
N MET A 91 0.52 -15.54 -2.45
CA MET A 91 -0.41 -15.85 -1.37
C MET A 91 -0.63 -14.65 -0.44
N GLY A 92 0.43 -13.89 -0.13
CA GLY A 92 0.33 -12.63 0.62
C GLY A 92 -0.58 -11.61 -0.08
N ARG A 93 -0.41 -11.39 -1.39
CA ARG A 93 -1.27 -10.49 -2.17
C ARG A 93 -2.74 -10.92 -2.15
N LEU A 94 -3.01 -12.21 -2.34
CA LEU A 94 -4.37 -12.74 -2.27
C LEU A 94 -5.00 -12.54 -0.89
N LEU A 95 -4.19 -12.66 0.18
CA LEU A 95 -4.63 -12.37 1.54
C LEU A 95 -5.02 -10.89 1.69
N TYR A 96 -4.18 -9.95 1.22
CA TYR A 96 -4.49 -8.51 1.26
C TYR A 96 -5.76 -8.18 0.48
N TYR A 97 -5.94 -8.77 -0.71
CA TYR A 97 -7.15 -8.56 -1.54
C TYR A 97 -8.40 -9.04 -0.81
N ARG A 98 -8.33 -10.24 -0.21
CA ARG A 98 -9.44 -10.81 0.56
C ARG A 98 -9.81 -9.93 1.75
N ASP A 99 -8.81 -9.49 2.51
CA ASP A 99 -9.02 -8.76 3.75
C ASP A 99 -9.54 -7.34 3.51
N VAL A 100 -9.16 -6.71 2.38
CA VAL A 100 -9.59 -5.34 2.08
C VAL A 100 -11.01 -5.26 1.48
N LEU A 101 -11.52 -6.32 0.82
CA LEU A 101 -12.82 -6.30 0.16
C LEU A 101 -13.99 -5.90 1.08
N PRO A 102 -14.15 -6.48 2.30
CA PRO A 102 -15.20 -6.05 3.21
C PRO A 102 -15.09 -4.59 3.64
N VAL A 103 -13.84 -4.07 3.73
CA VAL A 103 -13.59 -2.67 4.09
C VAL A 103 -14.03 -1.74 2.96
N ILE A 104 -13.69 -2.07 1.71
CA ILE A 104 -14.13 -1.31 0.53
C ILE A 104 -15.66 -1.21 0.48
N LEU A 105 -16.37 -2.32 0.72
CA LEU A 105 -17.83 -2.35 0.69
C LEU A 105 -18.46 -1.48 1.80
N LYS A 106 -17.84 -1.40 2.97
CA LYS A 106 -18.30 -0.57 4.09
C LYS A 106 -18.02 0.93 3.91
N HIS A 107 -17.03 1.28 3.09
CA HIS A 107 -16.56 2.66 2.93
C HIS A 107 -16.72 3.13 1.46
N PRO A 108 -17.93 3.51 1.02
CA PRO A 108 -18.18 3.89 -0.38
C PRO A 108 -17.39 5.12 -0.85
N PHE A 109 -16.94 5.95 0.07
CA PHE A 109 -16.09 7.13 -0.18
C PHE A 109 -14.62 6.92 0.21
N GLY A 110 -14.23 5.68 0.54
CA GLY A 110 -12.90 5.29 0.92
C GLY A 110 -12.49 5.72 2.33
N LEU A 111 -11.26 5.36 2.68
CA LEU A 111 -10.62 5.71 3.97
C LEU A 111 -9.68 6.92 3.85
N GLY A 112 -9.50 7.45 2.63
CA GLY A 112 -8.50 8.45 2.33
C GLY A 112 -7.09 7.86 2.10
N TYR A 113 -6.21 8.70 1.58
CA TYR A 113 -4.81 8.31 1.33
C TYR A 113 -4.13 7.80 2.60
N MET A 114 -3.45 6.67 2.53
CA MET A 114 -2.85 5.94 3.66
C MET A 114 -3.85 5.35 4.66
N GLY A 115 -5.17 5.45 4.43
CA GLY A 115 -6.17 4.86 5.32
C GLY A 115 -6.00 3.35 5.45
N TYR A 116 -5.68 2.66 4.36
CA TYR A 116 -5.36 1.22 4.38
C TYR A 116 -4.22 0.89 5.36
N TYR A 117 -3.12 1.62 5.29
CA TYR A 117 -1.94 1.39 6.14
C TYR A 117 -2.26 1.50 7.64
N TYR A 118 -3.02 2.51 8.03
CA TYR A 118 -3.34 2.73 9.45
C TYR A 118 -4.48 1.83 9.96
N ALA A 119 -5.40 1.41 9.09
CA ALA A 119 -6.54 0.60 9.49
C ALA A 119 -6.31 -0.92 9.35
N GLN A 120 -5.26 -1.37 8.63
CA GLN A 120 -5.07 -2.77 8.26
C GLN A 120 -5.09 -3.71 9.46
N GLY A 121 -4.53 -3.33 10.60
CA GLY A 121 -4.50 -4.16 11.79
C GLY A 121 -5.88 -4.60 12.26
N GLY A 122 -6.87 -3.73 12.15
CA GLY A 122 -8.24 -4.02 12.58
C GLY A 122 -9.01 -5.02 11.70
N PHE A 123 -8.57 -5.24 10.45
CA PHE A 123 -9.27 -6.14 9.52
C PHE A 123 -8.41 -7.27 8.95
N GLN A 124 -7.10 -7.25 9.18
CA GLN A 124 -6.21 -8.30 8.68
C GLN A 124 -6.53 -9.67 9.31
N THR A 125 -6.42 -10.72 8.49
CA THR A 125 -6.64 -12.11 8.90
C THR A 125 -5.37 -12.96 8.86
N GLY A 126 -4.21 -12.32 8.92
CA GLY A 126 -2.90 -12.94 8.96
C GLY A 126 -1.83 -11.92 9.30
N VAL A 127 -0.61 -12.38 9.51
CA VAL A 127 0.52 -11.50 9.86
C VAL A 127 1.06 -10.86 8.60
N TYR A 128 0.84 -9.57 8.43
CA TYR A 128 1.46 -8.75 7.40
C TYR A 128 1.44 -7.28 7.80
N ALA A 129 2.40 -6.51 7.29
CA ALA A 129 2.42 -5.07 7.39
C ALA A 129 2.81 -4.51 6.03
N THR A 130 1.84 -4.00 5.28
CA THR A 130 2.07 -3.43 3.96
C THR A 130 1.52 -2.02 3.85
N LYS A 131 2.23 -1.20 3.10
CA LYS A 131 1.80 0.18 2.87
C LYS A 131 0.64 0.27 1.87
N PHE A 132 0.62 -0.64 0.91
CA PHE A 132 -0.32 -0.68 -0.21
C PHE A 132 -0.88 -2.08 -0.41
N VAL A 133 -2.08 -2.16 -1.00
CA VAL A 133 -2.79 -3.42 -1.26
C VAL A 133 -2.10 -4.30 -2.32
N HIS A 134 -1.16 -3.74 -3.12
CA HIS A 134 -0.55 -4.38 -4.29
C HIS A 134 -1.57 -4.74 -5.39
N ASN A 135 -2.59 -3.92 -5.53
CA ASN A 135 -3.56 -3.91 -6.62
C ASN A 135 -4.16 -2.52 -6.70
N GLU A 136 -3.91 -1.80 -7.77
CA GLU A 136 -4.29 -0.40 -7.86
C GLU A 136 -5.80 -0.16 -7.89
N LEU A 137 -6.60 -1.07 -8.45
CA LEU A 137 -8.05 -0.89 -8.39
C LEU A 137 -8.57 -1.04 -6.96
N LEU A 138 -8.04 -2.01 -6.20
CA LEU A 138 -8.40 -2.18 -4.79
C LEU A 138 -7.83 -1.03 -3.94
N GLN A 139 -6.61 -0.55 -4.25
CA GLN A 139 -6.04 0.61 -3.59
C GLN A 139 -6.87 1.87 -3.82
N PHE A 140 -7.25 2.15 -5.07
CA PHE A 140 -8.16 3.26 -5.38
C PHE A 140 -9.50 3.11 -4.64
N ALA A 141 -10.06 1.90 -4.63
CA ALA A 141 -11.34 1.64 -3.98
C ALA A 141 -11.27 1.87 -2.46
N VAL A 142 -10.15 1.56 -1.81
CA VAL A 142 -9.98 1.82 -0.38
C VAL A 142 -9.62 3.28 -0.07
N ASP A 143 -8.94 3.97 -1.00
CA ASP A 143 -8.53 5.37 -0.79
C ASP A 143 -9.66 6.37 -1.10
N VAL A 144 -10.31 6.23 -2.27
CA VAL A 144 -11.31 7.21 -2.75
C VAL A 144 -12.74 6.67 -2.83
N GLY A 145 -12.91 5.39 -2.55
CA GLY A 145 -14.19 4.69 -2.61
C GLY A 145 -14.42 3.93 -3.91
N TRP A 146 -15.32 2.95 -3.85
CA TRP A 146 -15.56 2.04 -4.97
C TRP A 146 -16.32 2.70 -6.13
N ILE A 147 -17.13 3.75 -5.88
CA ILE A 147 -17.89 4.45 -6.95
C ILE A 147 -16.92 5.16 -7.92
N PRO A 148 -16.02 6.06 -7.48
CA PRO A 148 -15.02 6.66 -8.37
C PRO A 148 -14.12 5.62 -9.04
N THR A 149 -13.77 4.56 -8.32
CA THR A 149 -12.94 3.47 -8.85
C THR A 149 -13.59 2.74 -10.01
N LEU A 150 -14.89 2.45 -9.92
CA LEU A 150 -15.63 1.84 -11.03
C LEU A 150 -15.69 2.75 -12.26
N LEU A 151 -15.86 4.06 -12.07
CA LEU A 151 -15.83 5.03 -13.17
C LEU A 151 -14.43 5.08 -13.82
N PHE A 152 -13.39 5.06 -13.03
CA PHE A 152 -12.00 5.01 -13.52
C PHE A 152 -11.72 3.71 -14.27
N ALA A 153 -12.07 2.56 -13.71
CA ALA A 153 -11.92 1.25 -14.35
C ALA A 153 -12.72 1.16 -15.66
N PHE A 154 -13.94 1.71 -15.70
CA PHE A 154 -14.75 1.78 -16.90
C PHE A 154 -14.07 2.64 -17.99
N ALA A 155 -13.50 3.78 -17.64
CA ALA A 155 -12.78 4.63 -18.58
C ALA A 155 -11.55 3.92 -19.18
N LEU A 156 -10.76 3.21 -18.35
CA LEU A 156 -9.63 2.40 -18.79
C LEU A 156 -10.07 1.27 -19.73
N LEU A 157 -11.10 0.53 -19.34
CA LEU A 157 -11.63 -0.58 -20.12
C LEU A 157 -12.20 -0.11 -21.47
N ARG A 158 -12.97 0.98 -21.46
CA ARG A 158 -13.50 1.60 -22.68
C ARG A 158 -12.37 1.98 -23.63
N ARG A 159 -11.28 2.58 -23.13
CA ARG A 159 -10.13 2.94 -23.95
C ARG A 159 -9.39 1.72 -24.50
N LEU A 160 -9.19 0.70 -23.66
CA LEU A 160 -8.54 -0.54 -24.05
C LEU A 160 -9.29 -1.29 -25.14
N LEU A 161 -10.63 -1.30 -25.08
CA LEU A 161 -11.50 -1.99 -26.03
C LEU A 161 -11.86 -1.15 -27.28
N ALA A 162 -11.59 0.15 -27.28
CA ALA A 162 -11.91 1.02 -28.41
C ALA A 162 -11.17 0.58 -29.67
N ARG A 163 -11.91 0.32 -30.77
CA ARG A 163 -11.31 -0.18 -32.04
C ARG A 163 -10.32 0.80 -32.67
N LYS A 164 -10.52 2.08 -32.45
CA LYS A 164 -9.69 3.15 -33.00
C LYS A 164 -8.39 3.39 -32.24
N THR A 165 -8.27 2.87 -31.00
CA THR A 165 -7.04 3.01 -30.22
C THR A 165 -5.86 2.39 -30.98
N PRO A 166 -4.78 3.15 -31.25
CA PRO A 166 -3.60 2.65 -31.92
C PRO A 166 -3.03 1.44 -31.19
N ALA A 167 -2.58 0.42 -31.93
CA ALA A 167 -2.14 -0.84 -31.33
C ALA A 167 -1.02 -0.67 -30.28
N MET A 168 -0.11 0.30 -30.48
CA MET A 168 0.97 0.59 -29.52
C MET A 168 0.42 1.19 -28.23
N GLN A 169 -0.48 2.15 -28.30
CA GLN A 169 -1.13 2.74 -27.12
C GLN A 169 -1.95 1.69 -26.35
N ARG A 170 -2.68 0.85 -27.06
CA ARG A 170 -3.44 -0.26 -26.47
C ARG A 170 -2.54 -1.25 -25.73
N MET A 171 -1.38 -1.58 -26.32
CA MET A 171 -0.41 -2.47 -25.70
C MET A 171 0.18 -1.84 -24.45
N LEU A 172 0.55 -0.55 -24.50
CA LEU A 172 1.09 0.18 -23.34
C LEU A 172 0.04 0.28 -22.21
N LEU A 173 -1.20 0.64 -22.56
CA LEU A 173 -2.31 0.69 -21.61
C LEU A 173 -2.56 -0.69 -20.98
N PHE A 174 -2.57 -1.74 -21.80
CA PHE A 174 -2.70 -3.12 -21.31
C PHE A 174 -1.55 -3.48 -20.35
N ALA A 175 -0.31 -3.15 -20.69
CA ALA A 175 0.85 -3.44 -19.86
C ALA A 175 0.76 -2.76 -18.49
N ILE A 176 0.44 -1.48 -18.48
CA ILE A 176 0.25 -0.73 -17.22
C ILE A 176 -0.90 -1.33 -16.40
N CYS A 177 -2.08 -1.51 -17.00
CA CYS A 177 -3.22 -2.05 -16.29
C CYS A 177 -2.97 -3.47 -15.75
N ALA A 178 -2.32 -4.35 -16.54
CA ALA A 178 -2.03 -5.71 -16.13
C ALA A 178 -1.02 -5.78 -14.98
N HIS A 179 0.02 -4.94 -15.01
CA HIS A 179 0.99 -4.88 -13.92
C HIS A 179 0.37 -4.29 -12.65
N SER A 180 -0.40 -3.21 -12.78
CA SER A 180 -1.12 -2.55 -11.68
C SER A 180 -2.16 -3.43 -10.98
N MET A 181 -2.58 -4.56 -11.58
CA MET A 181 -3.41 -5.56 -10.89
C MET A 181 -2.63 -6.39 -9.86
N LEU A 182 -1.32 -6.36 -9.92
CA LEU A 182 -0.43 -7.15 -9.06
C LEU A 182 0.58 -6.30 -8.29
N ASP A 183 0.59 -4.96 -8.48
CA ASP A 183 1.51 -4.05 -7.80
C ASP A 183 0.89 -2.66 -7.62
N PHE A 184 1.65 -1.70 -7.05
CA PHE A 184 1.22 -0.34 -6.71
C PHE A 184 1.85 0.72 -7.64
N ASP A 185 1.74 0.51 -8.96
CA ASP A 185 2.41 1.33 -9.99
C ASP A 185 1.95 2.79 -10.02
N LEU A 186 0.64 3.02 -9.82
CA LEU A 186 0.06 4.37 -9.94
C LEU A 186 0.37 5.26 -8.74
N GLN A 187 1.03 4.73 -7.71
CA GLN A 187 1.62 5.52 -6.63
C GLN A 187 2.86 6.30 -7.12
N PHE A 188 3.44 5.88 -8.26
CA PHE A 188 4.51 6.61 -8.92
C PHE A 188 3.94 7.59 -9.95
N LEU A 189 4.10 8.87 -9.69
CA LEU A 189 3.59 9.96 -10.55
C LEU A 189 4.01 9.80 -12.02
N SER A 190 5.21 9.30 -12.28
CA SER A 190 5.70 9.03 -13.64
C SER A 190 4.84 8.01 -14.39
N ILE A 191 4.46 6.91 -13.75
CA ILE A 191 3.61 5.88 -14.35
C ILE A 191 2.18 6.39 -14.52
N PHE A 192 1.66 7.10 -13.52
CA PHE A 192 0.34 7.74 -13.61
C PHE A 192 0.28 8.73 -14.77
N PHE A 193 1.33 9.53 -14.97
CA PHE A 193 1.42 10.46 -16.08
C PHE A 193 1.46 9.75 -17.45
N VAL A 194 2.25 8.66 -17.57
CA VAL A 194 2.27 7.83 -18.79
C VAL A 194 0.90 7.21 -19.06
N LEU A 195 0.23 6.68 -18.03
CA LEU A 195 -1.15 6.19 -18.16
C LEU A 195 -2.08 7.27 -18.69
N PHE A 196 -2.02 8.48 -18.13
CA PHE A 196 -2.84 9.60 -18.57
C PHE A 196 -2.61 9.97 -20.05
N LEU A 197 -1.36 9.96 -20.51
CA LEU A 197 -1.03 10.20 -21.93
C LEU A 197 -1.58 9.12 -22.86
N THR A 198 -1.81 7.89 -22.38
CA THR A 198 -2.44 6.82 -23.18
C THR A 198 -3.96 6.98 -23.30
N MET A 199 -4.55 7.83 -22.48
CA MET A 199 -6.00 8.09 -22.46
C MET A 199 -6.43 9.15 -23.47
N ASP A 200 -5.57 9.49 -24.44
CA ASP A 200 -5.76 10.53 -25.44
C ASP A 200 -7.23 10.74 -25.85
N PRO A 201 -7.77 11.96 -25.67
CA PRO A 201 -9.18 12.25 -25.94
C PRO A 201 -9.49 12.48 -27.44
N GLU A 202 -8.50 12.51 -28.34
CA GLU A 202 -8.71 12.87 -29.76
C GLU A 202 -9.71 11.99 -30.51
N GLU A 203 -10.09 10.83 -29.97
CA GLU A 203 -11.07 9.93 -30.59
C GLU A 203 -12.46 9.92 -29.94
N GLY A 204 -12.71 10.75 -28.96
CA GLY A 204 -14.06 11.00 -28.46
C GLY A 204 -14.87 11.71 -29.55
N LYS A 205 -16.14 11.33 -29.77
CA LYS A 205 -17.06 12.28 -30.38
C LYS A 205 -16.90 13.57 -29.60
N GLU A 206 -16.46 14.64 -30.27
CA GLU A 206 -16.59 15.96 -29.69
C GLU A 206 -18.02 16.11 -29.20
N ILE A 207 -18.23 15.87 -27.93
CA ILE A 207 -19.43 16.40 -27.29
C ILE A 207 -19.14 17.88 -27.22
N VAL A 208 -19.45 18.57 -28.30
CA VAL A 208 -19.52 20.02 -28.33
C VAL A 208 -20.70 20.37 -27.42
N TRP A 209 -20.43 20.27 -26.11
CA TRP A 209 -21.25 21.00 -25.18
C TRP A 209 -21.06 22.46 -25.59
N GLN A 210 -22.09 23.05 -26.17
CA GLN A 210 -22.14 24.49 -26.37
C GLN A 210 -22.26 25.18 -25.02
N TRP A 211 -21.17 25.05 -24.23
CA TRP A 211 -20.97 25.96 -23.13
C TRP A 211 -20.86 27.34 -23.79
N LYS A 212 -21.81 28.22 -23.49
CA LYS A 212 -21.64 29.68 -23.67
C LYS A 212 -20.19 29.95 -23.27
N LYS A 213 -19.38 30.49 -24.20
CA LYS A 213 -17.90 30.66 -24.16
C LYS A 213 -17.36 30.56 -22.74
N PRO A 214 -16.55 29.55 -22.39
CA PRO A 214 -16.11 29.35 -21.02
C PRO A 214 -15.54 30.68 -20.52
N ASN A 215 -16.04 31.17 -19.41
CA ASN A 215 -15.56 32.39 -18.85
C ASN A 215 -14.07 32.15 -18.52
N ARG A 216 -13.17 32.61 -19.37
CA ARG A 216 -11.72 32.40 -19.21
C ARG A 216 -11.26 32.77 -17.80
N ARG A 217 -11.90 33.81 -17.21
CA ARG A 217 -11.59 34.22 -15.84
C ARG A 217 -11.97 33.13 -14.83
N ALA A 218 -13.12 32.48 -14.97
CA ALA A 218 -13.54 31.39 -14.10
C ALA A 218 -12.60 30.18 -14.22
N LEU A 219 -12.15 29.85 -15.45
CA LEU A 219 -11.19 28.77 -15.69
C LEU A 219 -9.82 29.08 -15.03
N PHE A 220 -9.32 30.32 -15.22
CA PHE A 220 -8.05 30.72 -14.60
C PHE A 220 -8.17 30.77 -13.07
N LEU A 221 -9.29 31.22 -12.53
CA LEU A 221 -9.52 31.25 -11.08
C LEU A 221 -9.58 29.83 -10.51
N SER A 222 -10.28 28.90 -11.17
CA SER A 222 -10.38 27.50 -10.71
C SER A 222 -9.02 26.79 -10.78
N ALA A 223 -8.27 27.00 -11.88
CA ALA A 223 -6.92 26.44 -12.02
C ALA A 223 -5.95 27.05 -10.99
N GLY A 224 -6.03 28.37 -10.75
CA GLY A 224 -5.25 29.06 -9.74
C GLY A 224 -5.59 28.58 -8.31
N ALA A 225 -6.86 28.38 -8.01
CA ALA A 225 -7.30 27.84 -6.72
C ALA A 225 -6.78 26.41 -6.51
N LEU A 226 -6.89 25.56 -7.53
CA LEU A 226 -6.35 24.20 -7.47
C LEU A 226 -4.82 24.21 -7.27
N ALA A 227 -4.11 25.02 -8.02
CA ALA A 227 -2.67 25.18 -7.86
C ALA A 227 -2.28 25.67 -6.45
N ALA A 228 -3.03 26.63 -5.89
CA ALA A 228 -2.82 27.11 -4.52
C ALA A 228 -3.02 26.00 -3.48
N VAL A 229 -4.08 25.17 -3.63
CA VAL A 229 -4.32 24.03 -2.75
C VAL A 229 -3.17 23.00 -2.88
N CYS A 230 -2.73 22.69 -4.09
CA CYS A 230 -1.62 21.76 -4.30
C CYS A 230 -0.31 22.29 -3.70
N LEU A 231 -0.02 23.58 -3.85
CA LEU A 231 1.16 24.22 -3.25
C LEU A 231 1.08 24.21 -1.72
N TYR A 232 -0.10 24.50 -1.15
CA TYR A 232 -0.32 24.46 0.29
C TYR A 232 -0.11 23.07 0.88
N LEU A 233 -0.74 22.05 0.30
CA LEU A 233 -0.55 20.66 0.71
C LEU A 233 0.89 20.21 0.48
N GLY A 234 1.49 20.57 -0.66
CA GLY A 234 2.90 20.32 -0.95
C GLY A 234 3.84 20.91 0.10
N ALA A 235 3.57 22.14 0.55
CA ALA A 235 4.35 22.78 1.61
C ALA A 235 4.23 22.04 2.95
N ALA A 236 3.03 21.54 3.30
CA ALA A 236 2.83 20.74 4.50
C ALA A 236 3.61 19.42 4.44
N LEU A 237 3.52 18.71 3.31
CA LEU A 237 4.25 17.45 3.09
C LEU A 237 5.77 17.68 3.09
N PHE A 238 6.23 18.75 2.46
CA PHE A 238 7.64 19.12 2.44
C PHE A 238 8.17 19.47 3.84
N ALA A 239 7.37 20.15 4.67
CA ALA A 239 7.72 20.40 6.06
C ALA A 239 7.90 19.09 6.84
N GLY A 240 6.99 18.11 6.67
CA GLY A 240 7.12 16.78 7.26
C GLY A 240 8.35 16.02 6.76
N TYR A 241 8.63 16.06 5.45
CA TYR A 241 9.83 15.49 4.87
C TYR A 241 11.11 16.08 5.48
N ARG A 242 11.12 17.38 5.74
CA ARG A 242 12.23 18.10 6.42
C ARG A 242 12.23 17.89 7.94
N LYS A 243 11.41 16.98 8.47
CA LYS A 243 11.26 16.68 9.92
C LYS A 243 10.83 17.91 10.75
N ASN A 244 10.18 18.87 10.12
CA ASN A 244 9.52 19.97 10.83
C ASN A 244 8.05 19.63 11.07
N ASP A 245 7.83 18.64 11.97
CA ASP A 245 6.52 18.07 12.23
C ASP A 245 5.54 19.07 12.84
N ALA A 246 6.04 20.04 13.62
CA ALA A 246 5.21 21.11 14.17
C ALA A 246 4.61 21.99 13.05
N LEU A 247 5.41 22.38 12.05
CA LEU A 247 4.93 23.16 10.91
C LEU A 247 4.01 22.31 10.02
N ALA A 248 4.38 21.06 9.74
CA ALA A 248 3.55 20.14 8.95
C ALA A 248 2.17 19.94 9.57
N ALA A 249 2.10 19.67 10.87
CA ALA A 249 0.86 19.49 11.62
C ALA A 249 0.04 20.78 11.78
N ARG A 250 0.68 21.96 11.73
CA ARG A 250 0.01 23.27 11.73
C ARG A 250 -0.62 23.57 10.37
N LEU A 251 0.12 23.34 9.28
CA LEU A 251 -0.37 23.54 7.91
C LEU A 251 -1.45 22.50 7.57
N TYR A 252 -1.19 21.23 7.81
CA TYR A 252 -2.14 20.16 7.56
C TYR A 252 -2.39 19.32 8.83
N PRO A 253 -3.36 19.70 9.66
CA PRO A 253 -3.68 18.99 10.90
C PRO A 253 -4.07 17.51 10.72
N GLY A 254 -4.44 17.09 9.51
CA GLY A 254 -4.73 15.70 9.11
C GLY A 254 -3.52 14.87 8.76
N TYR A 255 -2.31 15.43 8.77
CA TYR A 255 -1.11 14.70 8.42
C TYR A 255 -0.67 13.78 9.57
N THR A 256 -1.22 12.56 9.57
CA THR A 256 -1.03 11.56 10.63
C THR A 256 0.44 11.29 10.98
N PRO A 257 1.40 11.14 10.04
CA PRO A 257 2.80 10.89 10.40
C PRO A 257 3.37 11.94 11.35
N SER A 258 3.21 13.22 11.04
CA SER A 258 3.70 14.29 11.91
C SER A 258 2.95 14.39 13.22
N GLN A 259 1.65 14.09 13.24
CA GLN A 259 0.88 14.04 14.49
C GLN A 259 1.38 12.93 15.42
N LEU A 260 1.76 11.76 14.88
CA LEU A 260 2.33 10.66 15.67
C LEU A 260 3.70 11.03 16.25
N VAL A 261 4.56 11.70 15.47
CA VAL A 261 5.85 12.20 15.98
C VAL A 261 5.64 13.19 17.12
N LEU A 262 4.70 14.11 16.97
CA LEU A 262 4.37 15.08 18.01
C LEU A 262 3.72 14.43 19.25
N LEU A 263 2.95 13.36 19.08
CA LEU A 263 2.42 12.58 20.20
C LEU A 263 3.55 11.89 20.97
N ALA A 264 4.49 11.26 20.27
CA ALA A 264 5.66 10.63 20.88
C ALA A 264 6.56 11.62 21.62
N GLY A 265 6.55 12.90 21.22
CA GLY A 265 7.29 14.00 21.85
C GLY A 265 6.53 14.74 22.96
N ALA A 266 5.31 14.30 23.32
CA ALA A 266 4.51 14.97 24.37
C ALA A 266 5.21 14.91 25.72
N GLN A 267 5.28 16.06 26.41
CA GLN A 267 6.01 16.20 27.69
C GLN A 267 5.12 15.95 28.91
N THR A 268 3.80 16.06 28.75
CA THR A 268 2.84 15.89 29.85
C THR A 268 1.73 14.90 29.46
N PRO A 269 1.13 14.18 30.43
CA PRO A 269 -0.01 13.30 30.17
C PRO A 269 -1.19 14.02 29.53
N GLN A 270 -1.44 15.27 29.91
CA GLN A 270 -2.53 16.08 29.36
C GLN A 270 -2.28 16.42 27.88
N GLU A 271 -1.04 16.75 27.53
CA GLU A 271 -0.65 17.00 26.14
C GLU A 271 -0.79 15.72 25.30
N ALA A 272 -0.29 14.59 25.82
CA ALA A 272 -0.42 13.29 25.17
C ALA A 272 -1.88 12.91 24.91
N GLN A 273 -2.75 13.09 25.92
CA GLN A 273 -4.18 12.86 25.81
C GLN A 273 -4.81 13.71 24.69
N ALA A 274 -4.58 15.03 24.72
CA ALA A 274 -5.17 15.95 23.74
C ALA A 274 -4.70 15.65 22.30
N ARG A 275 -3.42 15.27 22.12
CA ARG A 275 -2.89 14.86 20.82
C ARG A 275 -3.47 13.54 20.36
N ALA A 276 -3.59 12.56 21.25
CA ALA A 276 -4.18 11.26 20.97
C ALA A 276 -5.65 11.41 20.54
N ASP A 277 -6.44 12.20 21.26
CA ASP A 277 -7.85 12.46 20.94
C ASP A 277 -7.99 13.11 19.55
N LYS A 278 -7.11 14.04 19.20
CA LYS A 278 -7.09 14.68 17.89
C LYS A 278 -6.78 13.69 16.76
N ILE A 279 -5.91 12.71 16.98
CA ILE A 279 -5.58 11.69 15.98
C ILE A 279 -6.75 10.72 15.85
N LEU A 280 -7.27 10.19 16.98
CA LEU A 280 -8.36 9.21 17.01
C LEU A 280 -9.69 9.76 16.47
N SER A 281 -9.93 11.07 16.58
CA SER A 281 -11.12 11.70 15.97
C SER A 281 -11.17 11.59 14.44
N ARG A 282 -10.07 11.22 13.81
CA ARG A 282 -9.94 11.04 12.35
C ARG A 282 -9.69 9.60 11.93
N ASN A 283 -8.97 8.86 12.75
CA ASN A 283 -8.66 7.46 12.52
C ASN A 283 -8.63 6.73 13.87
N GLU A 284 -9.70 6.00 14.15
CA GLU A 284 -9.92 5.27 15.41
C GLU A 284 -9.06 3.99 15.53
N SER A 285 -8.41 3.56 14.44
CA SER A 285 -7.77 2.23 14.34
C SER A 285 -6.25 2.26 14.49
N ILE A 286 -5.68 3.27 15.12
CA ILE A 286 -4.22 3.38 15.32
C ILE A 286 -3.86 2.83 16.70
N ALA A 287 -3.40 1.57 16.77
CA ALA A 287 -3.02 0.88 17.99
C ALA A 287 -2.07 1.71 18.87
N LEU A 288 -0.98 2.24 18.30
CA LEU A 288 -0.01 3.09 19.02
C LEU A 288 -0.65 4.26 19.76
N VAL A 289 -1.69 4.87 19.20
CA VAL A 289 -2.37 6.02 19.83
C VAL A 289 -3.28 5.56 20.96
N LEU A 290 -3.94 4.40 20.78
CA LEU A 290 -4.74 3.75 21.82
C LEU A 290 -3.86 3.31 23.00
N ASP A 291 -2.65 2.76 22.72
CA ASP A 291 -1.66 2.42 23.73
C ASP A 291 -1.18 3.62 24.53
N CYS A 292 -0.93 4.74 23.84
CA CYS A 292 -0.60 5.99 24.51
C CYS A 292 -1.72 6.41 25.50
N LYS A 293 -2.99 6.31 25.10
CA LYS A 293 -4.12 6.60 25.98
C LYS A 293 -4.22 5.60 27.14
N ALA A 294 -3.99 4.32 26.88
CA ALA A 294 -3.95 3.30 27.94
C ALA A 294 -2.85 3.62 28.96
N LEU A 295 -1.65 3.97 28.50
CA LEU A 295 -0.54 4.34 29.37
C LEU A 295 -0.83 5.60 30.18
N VAL A 296 -1.40 6.64 29.57
CA VAL A 296 -1.82 7.86 30.28
C VAL A 296 -2.83 7.54 31.37
N SER A 297 -3.86 6.73 31.07
CA SER A 297 -4.86 6.30 32.06
C SER A 297 -4.22 5.51 33.20
N ALA A 298 -3.28 4.61 32.88
CA ALA A 298 -2.55 3.85 33.89
C ALA A 298 -1.71 4.74 34.82
N THR A 299 -1.08 5.81 34.30
CA THR A 299 -0.31 6.76 35.15
C THR A 299 -1.20 7.60 36.05
N GLN A 300 -2.46 7.81 35.67
CA GLN A 300 -3.48 8.50 36.46
C GLN A 300 -4.18 7.60 37.50
N GLY A 301 -3.88 6.29 37.50
CA GLY A 301 -4.53 5.29 38.35
C GLY A 301 -5.90 4.84 37.85
N ASP A 302 -6.34 5.29 36.69
CA ASP A 302 -7.59 4.84 36.04
C ASP A 302 -7.34 3.55 35.23
N PHE A 303 -7.23 2.45 35.97
CA PHE A 303 -6.93 1.16 35.37
C PHE A 303 -8.12 0.58 34.56
N GLU A 304 -9.35 1.01 34.80
CA GLU A 304 -10.50 0.55 34.02
C GLU A 304 -10.44 1.13 32.60
N THR A 305 -10.23 2.42 32.48
CA THR A 305 -10.04 3.11 31.19
C THR A 305 -8.78 2.61 30.49
N MET A 306 -7.70 2.33 31.22
CA MET A 306 -6.50 1.70 30.67
C MET A 306 -6.83 0.37 30.00
N VAL A 307 -7.59 -0.50 30.65
CA VAL A 307 -8.01 -1.80 30.06
C VAL A 307 -8.84 -1.60 28.81
N GLN A 308 -9.77 -0.64 28.80
CA GLN A 308 -10.61 -0.36 27.64
C GLN A 308 -9.77 0.03 26.41
N TYR A 309 -8.85 1.01 26.56
CA TYR A 309 -7.99 1.43 25.47
C TYR A 309 -7.03 0.32 25.01
N LYS A 310 -6.46 -0.44 25.96
CA LYS A 310 -5.54 -1.53 25.58
C LYS A 310 -6.25 -2.65 24.85
N ARG A 311 -7.48 -2.99 25.20
CA ARG A 311 -8.32 -3.96 24.44
C ARG A 311 -8.58 -3.46 23.01
N GLN A 312 -8.92 -2.18 22.85
CA GLN A 312 -9.08 -1.58 21.52
C GLN A 312 -7.76 -1.59 20.74
N ALA A 313 -6.62 -1.35 21.38
CA ALA A 313 -5.31 -1.45 20.75
C ALA A 313 -5.01 -2.87 20.24
N LEU A 314 -5.30 -3.89 21.06
CA LEU A 314 -5.19 -5.30 20.66
C LEU A 314 -6.09 -5.65 19.48
N ASP A 315 -7.31 -5.09 19.40
CA ASP A 315 -8.20 -5.28 18.25
C ASP A 315 -7.66 -4.62 16.97
N CYS A 316 -6.91 -3.52 17.11
CA CYS A 316 -6.25 -2.83 16.00
C CYS A 316 -4.88 -3.41 15.63
N ALA A 317 -4.27 -4.24 16.48
CA ALA A 317 -2.96 -4.87 16.23
C ALA A 317 -2.92 -6.34 16.72
N PRO A 318 -3.86 -7.19 16.27
CA PRO A 318 -4.07 -8.52 16.86
C PRO A 318 -2.91 -9.50 16.66
N TYR A 319 -2.03 -9.24 15.69
CA TYR A 319 -0.89 -10.09 15.35
C TYR A 319 0.44 -9.58 15.90
N VAL A 320 0.41 -8.51 16.68
CA VAL A 320 1.61 -7.92 17.31
C VAL A 320 1.76 -8.45 18.71
N LEU A 321 2.63 -9.45 18.89
CA LEU A 321 2.79 -10.17 20.18
C LEU A 321 3.21 -9.24 21.32
N THR A 322 4.03 -8.22 21.04
CA THR A 322 4.46 -7.23 22.02
C THR A 322 3.28 -6.48 22.65
N GLU A 323 2.18 -6.30 21.93
CA GLU A 323 0.96 -5.66 22.47
C GLU A 323 0.34 -6.47 23.62
N TYR A 324 0.40 -7.79 23.55
CA TYR A 324 -0.11 -8.69 24.61
C TYR A 324 0.84 -8.69 25.80
N LEU A 325 2.15 -8.63 25.57
CA LEU A 325 3.13 -8.51 26.64
C LEU A 325 2.98 -7.19 27.39
N ASP A 326 2.80 -6.08 26.66
CA ASP A 326 2.54 -4.78 27.26
C ASP A 326 1.23 -4.76 28.05
N TYR A 327 0.18 -5.41 27.54
CA TYR A 327 -1.09 -5.57 28.26
C TYR A 327 -0.89 -6.36 29.54
N PHE A 328 -0.15 -7.45 29.49
CA PHE A 328 0.22 -8.24 30.67
C PHE A 328 0.91 -7.38 31.73
N GLN A 329 1.92 -6.60 31.35
CA GLN A 329 2.66 -5.74 32.27
C GLN A 329 1.76 -4.67 32.91
N LEU A 330 0.88 -4.05 32.13
CA LEU A 330 -0.06 -3.05 32.63
C LEU A 330 -1.07 -3.65 33.62
N LEU A 331 -1.62 -4.84 33.32
CA LEU A 331 -2.55 -5.54 34.22
C LEU A 331 -1.84 -5.95 35.52
N ARG A 332 -0.60 -6.48 35.45
CA ARG A 332 0.20 -6.83 36.62
C ARG A 332 0.41 -5.60 37.50
N ARG A 333 0.80 -4.47 36.91
CA ARG A 333 0.97 -3.22 37.65
C ARG A 333 -0.33 -2.74 38.32
N ALA A 334 -1.46 -2.85 37.62
CA ALA A 334 -2.77 -2.49 38.19
C ALA A 334 -3.13 -3.40 39.35
N MET A 335 -2.92 -4.72 39.23
CA MET A 335 -3.17 -5.71 40.29
C MET A 335 -2.30 -5.38 41.54
N GLU A 336 -0.99 -5.19 41.38
CA GLU A 336 -0.07 -4.89 42.48
C GLU A 336 -0.43 -3.58 43.18
N THR A 337 -0.87 -2.58 42.42
CA THR A 337 -1.30 -1.28 42.98
C THR A 337 -2.57 -1.42 43.82
N CYS A 338 -3.58 -2.14 43.31
CA CYS A 338 -4.80 -2.41 44.05
C CYS A 338 -4.55 -3.26 45.31
N GLN A 339 -3.63 -4.23 45.25
CA GLN A 339 -3.22 -5.01 46.43
C GLN A 339 -2.61 -4.13 47.52
N LYS A 340 -1.70 -3.21 47.17
CA LYS A 340 -1.11 -2.26 48.10
C LYS A 340 -2.13 -1.29 48.72
N GLN A 341 -3.19 -0.99 48.00
CA GLN A 341 -4.30 -0.12 48.46
C GLN A 341 -5.37 -0.87 49.24
N GLY A 342 -5.27 -2.19 49.40
CA GLY A 342 -6.25 -3.03 50.08
C GLY A 342 -7.53 -3.30 49.25
N GLU A 343 -7.55 -2.99 47.96
CA GLU A 343 -8.66 -3.19 47.04
C GLU A 343 -8.69 -4.62 46.49
N ALA A 344 -8.91 -5.60 47.37
CA ALA A 344 -8.83 -7.05 47.05
C ALA A 344 -9.73 -7.45 45.84
N VAL A 345 -10.95 -6.92 45.75
CA VAL A 345 -11.88 -7.24 44.66
C VAL A 345 -11.35 -6.78 43.31
N ARG A 346 -10.82 -5.56 43.23
CA ARG A 346 -10.21 -5.03 41.99
C ARG A 346 -8.94 -5.79 41.64
N ALA A 347 -8.08 -6.10 42.59
CA ALA A 347 -6.89 -6.91 42.36
C ALA A 347 -7.24 -8.29 41.78
N ALA A 348 -8.26 -8.96 42.32
CA ALA A 348 -8.75 -10.23 41.79
C ALA A 348 -9.29 -10.11 40.34
N LEU A 349 -9.95 -8.98 40.02
CA LEU A 349 -10.43 -8.73 38.65
C LEU A 349 -9.26 -8.62 37.66
N TYR A 350 -8.18 -7.89 38.00
CA TYR A 350 -7.02 -7.78 37.13
C TYR A 350 -6.23 -9.09 37.03
N ALA A 351 -6.15 -9.88 38.11
CA ALA A 351 -5.59 -11.22 38.09
C ALA A 351 -6.37 -12.14 37.10
N LYS A 352 -7.70 -12.08 37.12
CA LYS A 352 -8.53 -12.81 36.16
C LYS A 352 -8.25 -12.41 34.71
N ARG A 353 -8.16 -11.09 34.44
CA ARG A 353 -7.84 -10.58 33.09
C ARG A 353 -6.45 -10.98 32.59
N LEU A 354 -5.47 -11.15 33.49
CA LEU A 354 -4.16 -11.70 33.14
C LEU A 354 -4.27 -13.13 32.61
N LEU A 355 -5.09 -13.96 33.28
CA LEU A 355 -5.30 -15.35 32.85
C LEU A 355 -6.12 -15.48 31.55
N GLU A 356 -6.82 -14.42 31.12
CA GLU A 356 -7.56 -14.38 29.85
C GLU A 356 -6.67 -14.08 28.62
N ILE A 357 -5.41 -13.64 28.80
CA ILE A 357 -4.54 -13.24 27.68
C ILE A 357 -4.26 -14.42 26.72
N PRO A 358 -3.98 -15.64 27.15
CA PRO A 358 -3.83 -16.78 26.24
C PRO A 358 -5.09 -17.02 25.40
N ASP A 359 -6.28 -16.92 26.00
CA ASP A 359 -7.56 -17.10 25.30
C ASP A 359 -7.75 -16.05 24.19
N LEU A 360 -7.25 -14.80 24.39
CA LEU A 360 -7.26 -13.77 23.36
C LEU A 360 -6.39 -14.14 22.16
N LEU A 361 -5.20 -14.70 22.40
CA LEU A 361 -4.31 -15.18 21.35
C LEU A 361 -4.91 -16.37 20.60
N ASP A 362 -5.53 -17.29 21.31
CA ASP A 362 -6.19 -18.45 20.70
C ASP A 362 -7.40 -18.02 19.85
N ALA A 363 -8.14 -17.00 20.28
CA ALA A 363 -9.19 -16.39 19.46
C ALA A 363 -8.63 -15.77 18.17
N VAL A 364 -7.45 -15.14 18.23
CA VAL A 364 -6.76 -14.62 17.02
C VAL A 364 -6.31 -15.75 16.11
N LYS A 365 -5.72 -16.83 16.66
CA LYS A 365 -5.35 -18.02 15.89
C LYS A 365 -6.58 -18.60 15.17
N ALA A 366 -7.71 -18.74 15.88
CA ALA A 366 -8.94 -19.30 15.33
C ALA A 366 -9.53 -18.47 14.18
N ARG A 367 -9.41 -17.13 14.22
CA ARG A 367 -9.87 -16.25 13.14
C ARG A 367 -8.87 -16.08 11.99
N THR A 368 -7.64 -16.57 12.17
CA THR A 368 -6.59 -16.47 11.15
C THR A 368 -6.96 -17.28 9.90
N SER A 369 -6.82 -16.65 8.74
CA SER A 369 -7.18 -17.26 7.46
C SER A 369 -6.34 -18.51 7.17
N PRO A 370 -6.94 -19.60 6.66
CA PRO A 370 -6.18 -20.74 6.13
C PRO A 370 -5.16 -20.33 5.04
N LEU A 371 -5.43 -19.23 4.32
CA LEU A 371 -4.50 -18.66 3.34
C LEU A 371 -3.25 -18.11 4.02
N ALA A 372 -3.40 -17.45 5.18
CA ALA A 372 -2.29 -16.95 5.96
C ALA A 372 -1.34 -18.06 6.43
N TRP A 373 -1.88 -19.20 6.84
CA TRP A 373 -1.08 -20.35 7.28
C TRP A 373 -0.26 -21.01 6.16
N LYS A 374 -0.56 -20.74 4.89
CA LYS A 374 0.23 -21.19 3.73
C LYS A 374 1.45 -20.31 3.45
N ILE A 375 1.53 -19.13 4.05
CA ILE A 375 2.66 -18.21 3.92
C ILE A 375 3.76 -18.68 4.87
N GLN A 376 4.96 -18.97 4.34
CA GLN A 376 6.04 -19.64 5.08
C GLN A 376 6.54 -18.93 6.34
N ASP A 377 6.40 -17.61 6.42
CA ASP A 377 6.98 -16.78 7.48
C ASP A 377 5.93 -16.27 8.50
N GLN A 378 4.85 -17.03 8.72
CA GLN A 378 3.88 -16.64 9.74
C GLN A 378 4.47 -16.85 11.14
N PRO A 379 4.58 -15.80 11.99
CA PRO A 379 5.07 -15.96 13.34
C PRO A 379 4.13 -16.85 14.16
N LYS A 380 4.71 -17.67 15.01
CA LYS A 380 3.97 -18.38 16.03
C LYS A 380 3.38 -17.37 17.01
N LEU A 381 2.05 -17.40 17.18
CA LEU A 381 1.36 -16.56 18.16
C LEU A 381 1.42 -17.26 19.53
N GLU A 382 2.61 -17.38 20.10
CA GLU A 382 2.87 -18.02 21.37
C GLU A 382 3.56 -17.02 22.28
N LEU A 383 3.07 -16.89 23.50
CA LEU A 383 3.77 -16.12 24.53
C LEU A 383 5.07 -16.84 24.89
N PRO A 384 6.15 -16.09 25.24
CA PRO A 384 7.36 -16.71 25.77
C PRO A 384 7.01 -17.53 27.01
N GLU A 385 7.56 -18.72 27.11
CA GLU A 385 7.55 -19.50 28.36
C GLU A 385 8.47 -18.77 29.36
N GLU A 386 7.95 -18.12 30.39
CA GLU A 386 8.66 -17.66 31.58
C GLU A 386 8.35 -18.54 32.77
#